data_8e3a6fd8fc50b03385e6eab314fcfa10
#
_entry.id   8e3a6fd8fc50b03385e6eab314fcfa10
#
_cell.length_a   1.000
_cell.length_b   1.000
_cell.length_c   1.000
_cell.angle_alpha   90.00
_cell.angle_beta   90.00
_cell.angle_gamma   90.00
#
_symmetry.space_group_name_H-M   'P 1'
#
loop_
_entity.id
_entity.type
_entity.pdbx_description
1 polymer ?
#
loop_
_entity_poly.entity_id
_entity_poly.type
_entity_poly.pdbx_seq_one_letter_code
_entity_poly.pdbx_strand_id
1 'polypeptide(L)'
;MLEQLRALVAQSGLQLSEQQLQQCVAYVQLLDKWNSAYNLTSVRDQNEMLIKHVMDSLVIAPYLTGERFIDVGTGPGLPGVLLAIYYPQKHFTLLDSLGKRIRFLNQVKLQLKLDNIQP
;
A
#
# COMPACT_ATOMS: atom_id res chain seq x y z
N MET A 1 -14.03 4.99 -7.12
CA MET A 1 -13.01 4.09 -6.58
C MET A 1 -13.19 3.83 -5.10
N LEU A 2 -13.46 4.86 -4.31
CA LEU A 2 -13.64 4.69 -2.86
C LEU A 2 -14.80 3.76 -2.50
N GLU A 3 -15.92 3.90 -3.19
CA GLU A 3 -17.09 3.04 -2.93
C GLU A 3 -16.80 1.58 -3.30
N GLN A 4 -16.07 1.35 -4.36
CA GLN A 4 -15.67 0.01 -4.76
C GLN A 4 -14.76 -0.62 -3.71
N LEU A 5 -13.78 0.13 -3.21
CA LEU A 5 -12.89 -0.34 -2.15
C LEU A 5 -13.68 -0.64 -0.88
N ARG A 6 -14.61 0.24 -0.52
CA ARG A 6 -15.46 0.05 0.66
C ARG A 6 -16.21 -1.27 0.60
N ALA A 7 -16.77 -1.59 -0.57
CA ALA A 7 -17.47 -2.86 -0.77
C ALA A 7 -16.55 -4.07 -0.66
N LEU A 8 -15.35 -3.98 -1.24
CA LEU A 8 -14.37 -5.08 -1.18
C LEU A 8 -13.93 -5.34 0.26
N VAL A 9 -13.67 -4.27 1.02
CA VAL A 9 -13.27 -4.40 2.42
C VAL A 9 -14.40 -5.01 3.25
N ALA A 10 -15.64 -4.59 3.02
CA ALA A 10 -16.79 -5.14 3.74
C ALA A 10 -16.92 -6.65 3.51
N GLN A 11 -16.67 -7.12 2.30
CA GLN A 11 -16.74 -8.55 1.97
C GLN A 11 -15.61 -9.34 2.59
N SER A 12 -14.46 -8.70 2.86
CA SER A 12 -13.28 -9.40 3.37
C SER A 12 -13.32 -9.63 4.88
N GLY A 13 -14.20 -8.94 5.60
CA GLY A 13 -14.24 -8.98 7.06
C GLY A 13 -13.22 -8.07 7.73
N LEU A 14 -12.38 -7.38 6.97
CA LEU A 14 -11.44 -6.40 7.51
C LEU A 14 -12.17 -5.11 7.88
N GLN A 15 -11.60 -4.39 8.85
CA GLN A 15 -12.16 -3.11 9.28
C GLN A 15 -11.14 -2.01 9.06
N LEU A 16 -11.48 -1.06 8.19
CA LEU A 16 -10.68 0.11 7.91
C LEU A 16 -11.50 1.36 8.23
N SER A 17 -10.85 2.35 8.84
CA SER A 17 -11.44 3.66 9.04
C SER A 17 -11.60 4.38 7.70
N GLU A 18 -12.38 5.45 7.68
CA GLU A 18 -12.52 6.28 6.50
C GLU A 18 -11.16 6.83 6.06
N GLN A 19 -10.31 7.25 7.00
CA GLN A 19 -8.98 7.72 6.69
C GLN A 19 -8.13 6.64 6.03
N GLN A 20 -8.18 5.41 6.54
CA GLN A 20 -7.42 4.30 5.95
C GLN A 20 -7.91 3.96 4.55
N LEU A 21 -9.22 3.98 4.33
CA LEU A 21 -9.77 3.77 2.98
C LEU A 21 -9.28 4.85 2.01
N GLN A 22 -9.28 6.11 2.44
CA GLN A 22 -8.78 7.21 1.62
C GLN A 22 -7.29 7.09 1.34
N GLN A 23 -6.50 6.64 2.30
CA GLN A 23 -5.08 6.39 2.09
C GLN A 23 -4.84 5.30 1.06
N CYS A 24 -5.63 4.23 1.08
CA CYS A 24 -5.52 3.17 0.07
C CYS A 24 -5.85 3.69 -1.33
N VAL A 25 -6.89 4.50 -1.46
CA VAL A 25 -7.25 5.12 -2.75
C VAL A 25 -6.14 6.06 -3.21
N ALA A 26 -5.61 6.87 -2.30
CA ALA A 26 -4.51 7.79 -2.62
C ALA A 26 -3.26 7.03 -3.08
N TYR A 27 -2.98 5.89 -2.47
CA TYR A 27 -1.87 5.03 -2.90
C TYR A 27 -2.06 4.55 -4.33
N VAL A 28 -3.25 4.05 -4.67
CA VAL A 28 -3.53 3.58 -6.04
C VAL A 28 -3.38 4.71 -7.05
N GLN A 29 -3.90 5.88 -6.73
CA GLN A 29 -3.81 7.04 -7.63
C GLN A 29 -2.36 7.47 -7.84
N LEU A 30 -1.57 7.48 -6.77
CA LEU A 30 -0.16 7.84 -6.85
C LEU A 30 0.63 6.79 -7.64
N LEU A 31 0.36 5.50 -7.38
CA LEU A 31 1.00 4.41 -8.11
C LEU A 31 0.68 4.48 -9.60
N ASP A 32 -0.57 4.72 -9.96
CA ASP A 32 -0.97 4.84 -11.36
C ASP A 32 -0.23 6.01 -12.04
N LYS A 33 -0.17 7.16 -11.36
CA LYS A 33 0.53 8.34 -11.88
C LYS A 33 2.01 8.06 -12.13
N TRP A 34 2.69 7.46 -11.16
CA TRP A 34 4.13 7.18 -11.29
C TRP A 34 4.41 6.03 -12.22
N ASN A 35 3.49 5.07 -12.32
CA ASN A 35 3.67 3.88 -13.15
C ASN A 35 3.81 4.22 -14.63
N SER A 36 3.13 5.25 -15.10
CA SER A 36 3.21 5.66 -16.50
C SER A 36 4.61 6.12 -16.90
N ALA A 37 5.37 6.66 -15.94
CA ALA A 37 6.73 7.15 -16.20
C ALA A 37 7.82 6.13 -15.82
N TYR A 38 7.58 5.32 -14.78
CA TYR A 38 8.65 4.52 -14.16
C TYR A 38 8.43 3.02 -14.19
N ASN A 39 7.32 2.53 -14.71
CA ASN A 39 7.03 1.09 -14.81
C ASN A 39 7.22 0.36 -13.46
N LEU A 40 6.48 0.80 -12.45
CA LEU A 40 6.59 0.25 -11.10
C LEU A 40 5.84 -1.07 -10.94
N THR A 41 4.81 -1.29 -11.74
CA THR A 41 4.01 -2.51 -11.74
C THR A 41 3.50 -2.80 -13.15
N SER A 42 3.28 -4.08 -13.45
CA SER A 42 2.66 -4.49 -14.71
C SER A 42 1.16 -4.25 -14.75
N VAL A 43 0.53 -4.05 -13.59
CA VAL A 43 -0.89 -3.75 -13.50
C VAL A 43 -1.11 -2.29 -13.89
N ARG A 44 -1.97 -2.03 -14.89
CA ARG A 44 -2.14 -0.69 -15.46
C ARG A 44 -3.49 -0.06 -15.13
N ASP A 45 -4.47 -0.83 -14.73
CA ASP A 45 -5.81 -0.36 -14.44
C ASP A 45 -6.00 -0.15 -12.93
N GLN A 46 -6.56 1.00 -12.54
CA GLN A 46 -6.76 1.31 -11.12
C GLN A 46 -7.71 0.32 -10.43
N ASN A 47 -8.73 -0.17 -11.14
CA ASN A 47 -9.62 -1.17 -10.56
C ASN A 47 -8.90 -2.49 -10.30
N GLU A 48 -8.00 -2.89 -11.20
CA GLU A 48 -7.17 -4.07 -10.98
C GLU A 48 -6.19 -3.85 -9.82
N MET A 49 -5.68 -2.63 -9.66
CA MET A 49 -4.80 -2.31 -8.54
C MET A 49 -5.49 -2.46 -7.20
N LEU A 50 -6.78 -2.10 -7.12
CA LEU A 50 -7.56 -2.31 -5.89
C LEU A 50 -7.61 -3.78 -5.52
N ILE A 51 -7.80 -4.66 -6.49
CA ILE A 51 -7.95 -6.09 -6.24
C ILE A 51 -6.58 -6.75 -6.06
N LYS A 52 -5.68 -6.59 -7.04
CA LYS A 52 -4.43 -7.33 -7.10
C LYS A 52 -3.35 -6.77 -6.20
N HIS A 53 -3.42 -5.49 -5.86
CA HIS A 53 -2.42 -4.85 -5.00
C HIS A 53 -2.96 -4.56 -3.61
N VAL A 54 -4.04 -3.80 -3.52
CA VAL A 54 -4.57 -3.39 -2.22
C VAL A 54 -5.16 -4.57 -1.47
N MET A 55 -6.13 -5.26 -2.04
CA MET A 55 -6.81 -6.35 -1.33
C MET A 55 -5.90 -7.53 -1.08
N ASP A 56 -5.08 -7.93 -2.07
CA ASP A 56 -4.14 -9.04 -1.88
C ASP A 56 -3.13 -8.74 -0.77
N SER A 57 -2.76 -7.48 -0.58
CA SER A 57 -1.89 -7.08 0.52
C SER A 57 -2.61 -7.10 1.86
N LEU A 58 -3.82 -6.54 1.91
CA LEU A 58 -4.57 -6.40 3.16
C LEU A 58 -5.01 -7.75 3.75
N VAL A 59 -5.26 -8.76 2.92
CA VAL A 59 -5.70 -10.07 3.43
C VAL A 59 -4.63 -10.76 4.27
N ILE A 60 -3.38 -10.33 4.17
CA ILE A 60 -2.28 -10.85 4.99
C ILE A 60 -2.33 -10.28 6.41
N ALA A 61 -2.96 -9.12 6.60
CA ALA A 61 -2.90 -8.36 7.85
C ALA A 61 -3.26 -9.19 9.09
N PRO A 62 -4.33 -10.02 9.09
CA PRO A 62 -4.69 -10.77 10.31
C PRO A 62 -3.62 -11.77 10.77
N TYR A 63 -2.68 -12.11 9.89
CA TYR A 63 -1.64 -13.11 10.19
C TYR A 63 -0.35 -12.49 10.72
N LEU A 64 -0.25 -11.16 10.77
CA LEU A 64 0.95 -10.50 11.28
C LEU A 64 0.95 -10.49 12.80
N THR A 65 2.08 -10.90 13.37
CA THR A 65 2.33 -10.79 14.81
C THR A 65 3.60 -9.96 15.03
N GLY A 66 3.63 -9.18 16.10
CA GLY A 66 4.78 -8.33 16.41
C GLY A 66 4.53 -6.88 16.05
N GLU A 67 5.57 -6.06 16.22
CA GLU A 67 5.47 -4.61 16.09
C GLU A 67 6.32 -4.04 14.95
N ARG A 68 7.36 -4.75 14.53
CA ARG A 68 8.31 -4.28 13.52
C ARG A 68 8.47 -5.32 12.44
N PHE A 69 8.43 -4.85 11.19
CA PHE A 69 8.48 -5.72 10.03
C PHE A 69 9.46 -5.16 9.00
N ILE A 70 10.07 -6.07 8.24
CA ILE A 70 10.91 -5.72 7.11
C ILE A 70 10.31 -6.38 5.87
N ASP A 71 10.01 -5.57 4.86
CA ASP A 71 9.50 -6.05 3.57
C ASP A 71 10.65 -6.00 2.56
N VAL A 72 11.27 -7.15 2.31
CA VAL A 72 12.43 -7.27 1.42
C VAL A 72 11.94 -7.44 -0.01
N GLY A 73 12.49 -6.63 -0.91
CA GLY A 73 12.03 -6.64 -2.30
C GLY A 73 10.62 -6.08 -2.44
N THR A 74 10.34 -5.02 -1.70
CA THR A 74 8.98 -4.47 -1.57
C THR A 74 8.41 -3.93 -2.89
N GLY A 75 9.26 -3.62 -3.87
CA GLY A 75 8.83 -3.03 -5.14
C GLY A 75 8.15 -1.67 -4.93
N PRO A 76 6.93 -1.48 -5.42
CA PRO A 76 6.19 -0.24 -5.18
C PRO A 76 5.56 -0.16 -3.79
N GLY A 77 5.99 -1.02 -2.85
CA GLY A 77 5.50 -0.99 -1.48
C GLY A 77 4.46 -2.05 -1.18
N LEU A 78 4.57 -3.21 -1.80
CA LEU A 78 3.60 -4.30 -1.66
C LEU A 78 4.26 -5.50 -0.97
N PRO A 79 3.69 -6.02 0.09
CA PRO A 79 2.47 -5.57 0.78
C PRO A 79 2.71 -4.47 1.83
N GLY A 80 3.96 -4.03 2.02
CA GLY A 80 4.35 -3.24 3.17
C GLY A 80 3.59 -1.94 3.37
N VAL A 81 3.37 -1.15 2.30
CA VAL A 81 2.64 0.13 2.42
C VAL A 81 1.20 -0.11 2.87
N LEU A 82 0.52 -1.08 2.28
CA LEU A 82 -0.89 -1.35 2.63
C LEU A 82 -1.02 -1.87 4.05
N LEU A 83 -0.06 -2.69 4.48
CA LEU A 83 -0.03 -3.17 5.87
C LEU A 83 0.26 -2.05 6.85
N ALA A 84 1.10 -1.08 6.46
CA ALA A 84 1.36 0.10 7.28
C ALA A 84 0.13 0.99 7.41
N ILE A 85 -0.66 1.11 6.36
CA ILE A 85 -1.94 1.80 6.42
C ILE A 85 -2.89 1.10 7.41
N TYR A 86 -2.95 -0.22 7.32
CA TYR A 86 -3.85 -1.02 8.16
C TYR A 86 -3.44 -0.98 9.64
N TYR A 87 -2.12 -1.01 9.90
CA TYR A 87 -1.55 -1.01 11.26
C TYR A 87 -0.74 0.25 11.51
N PRO A 88 -1.36 1.40 11.76
CA PRO A 88 -0.62 2.65 11.94
C PRO A 88 0.31 2.64 13.14
N GLN A 89 0.13 1.74 14.09
CA GLN A 89 0.97 1.63 15.28
C GLN A 89 2.15 0.68 15.13
N LYS A 90 2.22 -0.06 13.99
CA LYS A 90 3.34 -0.97 13.71
C LYS A 90 4.31 -0.29 12.74
N HIS A 91 5.57 -0.75 12.73
CA HIS A 91 6.63 -0.15 11.91
C HIS A 91 7.04 -1.07 10.78
N PHE A 92 7.21 -0.50 9.59
CA PHE A 92 7.54 -1.24 8.37
C PHE A 92 8.76 -0.63 7.71
N THR A 93 9.86 -1.38 7.63
CA THR A 93 11.01 -1.02 6.83
C THR A 93 10.83 -1.64 5.45
N LEU A 94 10.96 -0.82 4.41
CA LEU A 94 10.69 -1.22 3.03
C LEU A 94 12.01 -1.22 2.27
N LEU A 95 12.49 -2.40 1.87
CA LEU A 95 13.78 -2.55 1.21
C LEU A 95 13.60 -2.88 -0.26
N ASP A 96 14.30 -2.16 -1.11
CA ASP A 96 14.40 -2.46 -2.54
C ASP A 96 15.73 -1.94 -3.07
N SER A 97 16.25 -2.61 -4.10
CA SER A 97 17.53 -2.23 -4.70
C SER A 97 17.42 -1.15 -5.77
N LEU A 98 16.21 -0.87 -6.27
CA LEU A 98 16.03 0.09 -7.36
C LEU A 98 15.69 1.48 -6.83
N GLY A 99 16.52 2.47 -7.22
CA GLY A 99 16.34 3.84 -6.76
C GLY A 99 14.99 4.45 -7.13
N LYS A 100 14.43 4.09 -8.30
CA LYS A 100 13.12 4.59 -8.71
C LYS A 100 12.01 4.15 -7.75
N ARG A 101 12.12 2.94 -7.20
CA ARG A 101 11.14 2.43 -6.22
C ARG A 101 11.27 3.14 -4.90
N ILE A 102 12.50 3.37 -4.45
CA ILE A 102 12.75 4.11 -3.21
C ILE A 102 12.22 5.55 -3.32
N ARG A 103 12.43 6.21 -4.46
CA ARG A 103 11.88 7.56 -4.68
C ARG A 103 10.35 7.57 -4.63
N PHE A 104 9.72 6.57 -5.23
CA PHE A 104 8.27 6.43 -5.16
C PHE A 104 7.80 6.24 -3.71
N LEU A 105 8.46 5.35 -2.96
CA LEU A 105 8.08 5.07 -1.57
C LEU A 105 8.24 6.31 -0.68
N ASN A 106 9.24 7.14 -0.92
CA ASN A 106 9.38 8.41 -0.21
C ASN A 106 8.23 9.36 -0.52
N GLN A 107 7.74 9.37 -1.76
CA GLN A 107 6.55 10.15 -2.11
C GLN A 107 5.29 9.60 -1.45
N VAL A 108 5.15 8.28 -1.38
CA VAL A 108 4.03 7.65 -0.67
C VAL A 108 4.04 8.09 0.78
N LYS A 109 5.20 8.00 1.44
CA LYS A 109 5.34 8.41 2.84
C LYS A 109 4.88 9.85 3.05
N LEU A 110 5.33 10.74 2.18
CA LEU A 110 5.03 12.17 2.29
C LEU A 110 3.55 12.45 2.02
N GLN A 111 3.02 11.95 0.90
CA GLN A 111 1.67 12.31 0.47
C GLN A 111 0.57 11.63 1.27
N LEU A 112 0.80 10.38 1.70
CA LEU A 112 -0.15 9.68 2.54
C LEU A 112 0.04 9.96 4.02
N LYS A 113 1.08 10.72 4.38
CA LYS A 113 1.42 11.05 5.77
C LYS A 113 1.58 9.81 6.63
N LEU A 114 2.32 8.82 6.09
CA LEU A 114 2.64 7.60 6.81
C LEU A 114 3.97 7.78 7.55
N ASP A 115 3.91 7.88 8.86
CA ASP A 115 5.12 8.01 9.67
C ASP A 115 5.68 6.66 10.13
N ASN A 116 5.00 5.57 9.80
CA ASN A 116 5.37 4.22 10.22
C ASN A 116 6.01 3.38 9.10
N ILE A 117 6.40 3.99 7.98
CA ILE A 117 7.20 3.33 6.96
C ILE A 117 8.57 3.99 6.87
N GLN A 118 9.58 3.17 6.56
CA GLN A 118 10.95 3.63 6.35
C GLN A 118 11.49 2.96 5.09
N PRO A 119 11.45 3.69 3.98
CA PRO A 119 12.01 3.19 2.73
C PRO A 119 13.54 3.09 2.74
#